data_83c01748cff5bb5f109fcefe5eac1d4d
#
_entry.id   83c01748cff5bb5f109fcefe5eac1d4d
#
_cell.length_a   1.000
_cell.length_b   1.000
_cell.length_c   1.000
_cell.angle_alpha   90.00
_cell.angle_beta   90.00
_cell.angle_gamma   90.00
#
_symmetry.space_group_name_H-M   'P 1'
#
loop_
_entity.id
_entity.type
_entity.pdbx_description
1 polymer ?
#
loop_
_entity_poly.entity_id
_entity_poly.type
_entity_poly.pdbx_seq_one_letter_code
_entity_poly.pdbx_strand_id
1 'polypeptide(L)'
;MLNTKIIKNLFIAMIMSFAGFSYIFAAPALPSLLEITQPNGAKFKAYLRGDEYFSWWESEKGTVLFRNLESGYFEFAKISVIDNEEKLVSTGVIFVEREETSVTSARFTKTTKLSLGKIWRQKREDARKRLQEILEKQNQSGNKK
;
A
#
# COMPACT_ATOMS: atom_id res chain seq x y z
N MET A 1 -22.78 42.24 -35.03
CA MET A 1 -21.96 42.68 -33.87
C MET A 1 -22.53 42.04 -32.59
N LEU A 2 -21.79 41.18 -31.96
CA LEU A 2 -22.26 40.52 -30.74
C LEU A 2 -22.25 41.53 -29.58
N ASN A 3 -23.36 41.60 -28.85
CA ASN A 3 -23.55 42.63 -27.81
C ASN A 3 -22.55 42.41 -26.67
N THR A 4 -21.72 43.39 -26.38
CA THR A 4 -20.63 43.37 -25.36
C THR A 4 -21.12 42.92 -23.98
N LYS A 5 -22.39 43.17 -23.65
CA LYS A 5 -23.02 42.71 -22.40
C LYS A 5 -23.20 41.20 -22.39
N ILE A 6 -23.53 40.58 -23.54
CA ILE A 6 -23.69 39.11 -23.63
C ILE A 6 -22.33 38.43 -23.48
N ILE A 7 -21.28 38.97 -24.09
CA ILE A 7 -19.91 38.40 -23.98
C ILE A 7 -19.42 38.48 -22.53
N LYS A 8 -19.66 39.59 -21.83
CA LYS A 8 -19.27 39.77 -20.43
C LYS A 8 -19.99 38.82 -19.51
N ASN A 9 -21.29 38.59 -19.71
CA ASN A 9 -22.06 37.63 -18.90
C ASN A 9 -21.67 36.19 -19.18
N LEU A 10 -21.32 35.82 -20.41
CA LEU A 10 -20.79 34.49 -20.76
C LEU A 10 -19.43 34.22 -20.09
N PHE A 11 -18.57 35.25 -20.04
CA PHE A 11 -17.26 35.16 -19.42
C PHE A 11 -17.37 34.96 -17.89
N ILE A 12 -18.30 35.68 -17.25
CA ILE A 12 -18.58 35.51 -15.81
C ILE A 12 -19.16 34.14 -15.49
N ALA A 13 -20.07 33.63 -16.32
CA ALA A 13 -20.63 32.29 -16.16
C ALA A 13 -19.57 31.19 -16.33
N MET A 14 -18.63 31.40 -17.25
CA MET A 14 -17.51 30.48 -17.47
C MET A 14 -16.54 30.47 -16.28
N ILE A 15 -16.25 31.58 -15.67
CA ILE A 15 -15.40 31.70 -14.47
C ILE A 15 -16.07 31.03 -13.25
N MET A 16 -17.38 31.21 -13.08
CA MET A 16 -18.13 30.58 -12.00
C MET A 16 -18.21 29.06 -12.15
N SER A 17 -18.21 28.52 -13.38
CA SER A 17 -18.16 27.07 -13.63
C SER A 17 -16.85 26.43 -13.20
N PHE A 18 -15.72 27.15 -13.22
CA PHE A 18 -14.42 26.64 -12.80
C PHE A 18 -14.18 26.72 -11.27
N ALA A 19 -14.95 27.53 -10.54
CA ALA A 19 -14.83 27.65 -9.08
C ALA A 19 -15.40 26.44 -8.31
N GLY A 20 -16.10 25.53 -8.97
CA GLY A 20 -16.71 24.34 -8.39
C GLY A 20 -15.82 23.09 -8.34
N PHE A 21 -14.52 23.17 -8.60
CA PHE A 21 -13.61 22.04 -8.40
C PHE A 21 -13.43 21.80 -6.89
N SER A 22 -14.35 21.03 -6.33
CA SER A 22 -14.19 20.45 -5.00
C SER A 22 -12.92 19.62 -4.99
N TYR A 23 -11.95 20.00 -4.15
CA TYR A 23 -10.81 19.17 -3.85
C TYR A 23 -11.34 17.88 -3.21
N ILE A 24 -11.44 16.81 -3.98
CA ILE A 24 -11.71 15.49 -3.45
C ILE A 24 -10.44 15.09 -2.68
N PHE A 25 -10.40 15.37 -1.40
CA PHE A 25 -9.46 14.72 -0.51
C PHE A 25 -9.84 13.24 -0.48
N ALA A 26 -9.07 12.42 -1.18
CA ALA A 26 -9.14 10.98 -0.97
C ALA A 26 -8.73 10.73 0.49
N ALA A 27 -9.71 10.53 1.36
CA ALA A 27 -9.44 10.07 2.71
C ALA A 27 -8.73 8.72 2.59
N PRO A 28 -7.62 8.49 3.34
CA PRO A 28 -7.01 7.17 3.39
C PRO A 28 -8.11 6.17 3.75
N ALA A 29 -8.32 5.16 2.91
CA ALA A 29 -9.26 4.10 3.22
C ALA A 29 -8.82 3.50 4.56
N LEU A 30 -9.69 3.56 5.56
CA LEU A 30 -9.48 2.85 6.82
C LEU A 30 -9.28 1.38 6.45
N PRO A 31 -8.21 0.73 6.94
CA PRO A 31 -7.96 -0.66 6.61
C PRO A 31 -9.17 -1.48 7.08
N SER A 32 -9.96 -1.96 6.12
CA SER A 32 -11.13 -2.79 6.41
C SER A 32 -10.69 -4.21 6.73
N LEU A 33 -11.38 -4.82 7.68
CA LEU A 33 -11.22 -6.23 8.01
C LEU A 33 -11.89 -7.05 6.91
N LEU A 34 -11.12 -7.85 6.20
CA LEU A 34 -11.56 -8.67 5.08
C LEU A 34 -11.69 -10.13 5.51
N GLU A 35 -12.77 -10.79 5.13
CA GLU A 35 -12.90 -12.24 5.25
C GLU A 35 -12.14 -12.89 4.08
N ILE A 36 -11.19 -13.75 4.41
CA ILE A 36 -10.33 -14.46 3.47
C ILE A 36 -10.66 -15.94 3.53
N THR A 37 -10.78 -16.57 2.36
CA THR A 37 -10.96 -18.01 2.24
C THR A 37 -9.69 -18.64 1.69
N GLN A 38 -9.14 -19.62 2.39
CA GLN A 38 -7.98 -20.39 1.97
C GLN A 38 -8.35 -21.44 0.92
N PRO A 39 -7.42 -21.97 0.13
CA PRO A 39 -7.69 -23.03 -0.86
C PRO A 39 -8.37 -24.28 -0.30
N ASN A 40 -8.15 -24.60 0.96
CA ASN A 40 -8.80 -25.71 1.66
C ASN A 40 -10.19 -25.37 2.23
N GLY A 41 -10.73 -24.17 1.94
CA GLY A 41 -12.02 -23.71 2.43
C GLY A 41 -12.01 -23.10 3.83
N ALA A 42 -10.89 -23.11 4.56
CA ALA A 42 -10.78 -22.45 5.86
C ALA A 42 -10.90 -20.92 5.70
N LYS A 43 -11.63 -20.30 6.62
CA LYS A 43 -11.86 -18.85 6.61
C LYS A 43 -11.18 -18.19 7.81
N PHE A 44 -10.71 -16.97 7.61
CA PHE A 44 -10.18 -16.11 8.66
C PHE A 44 -10.34 -14.64 8.27
N LYS A 45 -10.12 -13.75 9.22
CA LYS A 45 -10.19 -12.31 8.98
C LYS A 45 -8.80 -11.68 9.03
N ALA A 46 -8.53 -10.77 8.10
CA ALA A 46 -7.27 -10.05 8.05
C ALA A 46 -7.41 -8.64 7.47
N TYR A 47 -6.47 -7.80 7.80
CA TYR A 47 -6.27 -6.47 7.24
C TYR A 47 -5.17 -6.51 6.20
N LEU A 48 -5.35 -5.80 5.09
CA LEU A 48 -4.25 -5.41 4.23
C LEU A 48 -3.65 -4.10 4.78
N ARG A 49 -2.39 -4.12 5.14
CA ARG A 49 -1.64 -3.00 5.72
C ARG A 49 -0.60 -2.48 4.74
N GLY A 50 -0.16 -1.24 4.97
CA GLY A 50 0.86 -0.59 4.14
C GLY A 50 0.29 0.33 3.09
N ASP A 51 1.05 0.54 2.01
CA ASP A 51 0.69 1.41 0.90
C ASP A 51 1.13 0.79 -0.45
N GLU A 52 1.12 1.58 -1.52
CA GLU A 52 1.52 1.18 -2.87
C GLU A 52 3.00 0.75 -3.00
N TYR A 53 3.85 1.12 -2.04
CA TYR A 53 5.28 0.80 -2.06
C TYR A 53 5.61 -0.51 -1.34
N PHE A 54 4.85 -0.80 -0.28
CA PHE A 54 4.99 -2.03 0.48
C PHE A 54 3.72 -2.33 1.28
N SER A 55 3.15 -3.51 1.08
CA SER A 55 1.97 -3.98 1.79
C SER A 55 2.19 -5.37 2.39
N TRP A 56 1.44 -5.68 3.45
CA TRP A 56 1.43 -6.99 4.10
C TRP A 56 0.05 -7.30 4.67
N TRP A 57 -0.19 -8.55 4.93
CA TRP A 57 -1.41 -9.00 5.58
C TRP A 57 -1.21 -9.13 7.09
N GLU A 58 -2.22 -8.79 7.85
CA GLU A 58 -2.23 -8.88 9.31
C GLU A 58 -3.57 -9.46 9.77
N SER A 59 -3.55 -10.60 10.49
CA SER A 59 -4.76 -11.20 11.05
C SER A 59 -5.47 -10.25 12.03
N GLU A 60 -6.71 -10.55 12.37
CA GLU A 60 -7.46 -9.78 13.37
C GLU A 60 -6.72 -9.66 14.72
N LYS A 61 -5.97 -10.69 15.12
CA LYS A 61 -5.15 -10.71 16.34
C LYS A 61 -3.76 -10.10 16.17
N GLY A 62 -3.42 -9.67 14.95
CA GLY A 62 -2.21 -8.95 14.66
C GLY A 62 -1.02 -9.80 14.24
N THR A 63 -1.25 -11.05 13.84
CA THR A 63 -0.21 -11.90 13.25
C THR A 63 0.06 -11.47 11.81
N VAL A 64 1.35 -11.30 11.47
CA VAL A 64 1.76 -10.96 10.12
C VAL A 64 1.76 -12.21 9.24
N LEU A 65 1.12 -12.09 8.07
CA LEU A 65 0.91 -13.18 7.14
C LEU A 65 1.57 -12.89 5.80
N PHE A 66 2.01 -13.95 5.14
CA PHE A 66 2.53 -13.95 3.79
C PHE A 66 1.57 -14.70 2.88
N ARG A 67 1.16 -14.09 1.76
CA ARG A 67 0.38 -14.78 0.75
C ARG A 67 1.32 -15.48 -0.22
N ASN A 68 1.36 -16.79 -0.19
CA ASN A 68 2.09 -17.58 -1.16
C ASN A 68 1.29 -17.61 -2.47
N LEU A 69 1.86 -17.02 -3.52
CA LEU A 69 1.17 -16.88 -4.82
C LEU A 69 1.10 -18.19 -5.60
N GLU A 70 2.00 -19.13 -5.33
CA GLU A 70 2.02 -20.43 -6.01
C GLU A 70 0.96 -21.37 -5.46
N SER A 71 0.88 -21.48 -4.13
CA SER A 71 -0.09 -22.33 -3.46
C SER A 71 -1.44 -21.66 -3.21
N GLY A 72 -1.49 -20.32 -3.24
CA GLY A 72 -2.65 -19.50 -2.88
C GLY A 72 -2.91 -19.42 -1.38
N TYR A 73 -2.14 -20.13 -0.55
CA TYR A 73 -2.32 -20.11 0.90
C TYR A 73 -1.74 -18.85 1.55
N PHE A 74 -2.35 -18.47 2.65
CA PHE A 74 -1.76 -17.54 3.61
C PHE A 74 -0.96 -18.34 4.65
N GLU A 75 0.27 -17.94 4.86
CA GLU A 75 1.24 -18.60 5.70
C GLU A 75 1.75 -17.63 6.78
N PHE A 76 2.25 -18.14 7.89
CA PHE A 76 2.96 -17.32 8.86
C PHE A 76 4.17 -16.67 8.19
N ALA A 77 4.39 -15.39 8.46
CA ALA A 77 5.48 -14.63 7.89
C ALA A 77 6.67 -14.47 8.85
N LYS A 78 7.86 -14.34 8.28
CA LYS A 78 9.08 -13.96 9.00
C LYS A 78 9.87 -12.95 8.19
N ILE A 79 10.79 -12.24 8.84
CA ILE A 79 11.80 -11.43 8.17
C ILE A 79 13.04 -12.29 7.93
N SER A 80 13.56 -12.24 6.72
CA SER A 80 14.84 -12.85 6.33
C SER A 80 15.70 -11.83 5.60
N VAL A 81 17.01 -11.94 5.77
CA VAL A 81 17.96 -11.14 5.00
C VAL A 81 18.29 -11.91 3.71
N ILE A 82 17.94 -11.31 2.57
CA ILE A 82 18.19 -11.85 1.24
C ILE A 82 18.86 -10.72 0.43
N ASP A 83 20.01 -11.00 -0.17
CA ASP A 83 20.81 -10.01 -0.91
C ASP A 83 21.14 -8.77 -0.08
N ASN A 84 21.46 -8.97 1.19
CA ASN A 84 21.75 -7.91 2.18
C ASN A 84 20.58 -6.96 2.48
N GLU A 85 19.34 -7.32 2.11
CA GLU A 85 18.10 -6.60 2.40
C GLU A 85 17.17 -7.42 3.30
N GLU A 86 16.52 -6.76 4.28
CA GLU A 86 15.43 -7.37 5.05
C GLU A 86 14.20 -7.53 4.15
N LYS A 87 13.71 -8.77 4.01
CA LYS A 87 12.51 -9.09 3.22
C LYS A 87 11.51 -9.88 4.06
N LEU A 88 10.22 -9.59 3.84
CA LEU A 88 9.13 -10.39 4.38
C LEU A 88 8.98 -11.66 3.54
N VAL A 89 9.07 -12.81 4.17
CA VAL A 89 9.00 -14.11 3.50
C VAL A 89 8.09 -15.08 4.25
N SER A 90 7.65 -16.11 3.55
CA SER A 90 6.93 -17.21 4.16
C SER A 90 7.81 -18.02 5.13
N THR A 91 7.17 -18.60 6.12
CA THR A 91 7.76 -19.66 6.95
C THR A 91 7.53 -21.06 6.38
N GLY A 92 6.67 -21.20 5.35
CA GLY A 92 6.18 -22.48 4.83
C GLY A 92 5.07 -23.12 5.68
N VAL A 93 4.64 -22.47 6.76
CA VAL A 93 3.59 -22.96 7.66
C VAL A 93 2.28 -22.24 7.34
N ILE A 94 1.26 -23.00 6.92
CA ILE A 94 -0.07 -22.47 6.61
C ILE A 94 -0.67 -21.82 7.86
N PHE A 95 -1.23 -20.63 7.70
CA PHE A 95 -1.88 -19.94 8.79
C PHE A 95 -3.21 -20.62 9.14
N VAL A 96 -3.37 -20.91 10.43
CA VAL A 96 -4.61 -21.42 11.03
C VAL A 96 -4.96 -20.54 12.22
N GLU A 97 -6.10 -19.86 12.17
CA GLU A 97 -6.51 -18.88 13.18
C GLU A 97 -6.54 -19.45 14.60
N ARG A 98 -6.85 -20.75 14.72
CA ARG A 98 -6.90 -21.46 16.00
C ARG A 98 -5.52 -21.66 16.65
N GLU A 99 -4.45 -21.68 15.84
CA GLU A 99 -3.07 -21.89 16.30
C GLU A 99 -2.34 -20.58 16.61
N GLU A 100 -2.98 -19.44 16.37
CA GLU A 100 -2.42 -18.10 16.58
C GLU A 100 -2.08 -17.82 18.07
N THR A 101 -2.60 -18.61 18.98
CA THR A 101 -2.40 -18.47 20.43
C THR A 101 -1.14 -19.15 20.96
N SER A 102 -0.34 -19.82 20.14
CA SER A 102 0.90 -20.44 20.60
C SER A 102 1.98 -19.40 20.89
N VAL A 103 2.79 -19.65 21.94
CA VAL A 103 3.88 -18.78 22.40
C VAL A 103 4.87 -18.42 21.28
N THR A 104 5.01 -19.26 20.28
CA THR A 104 5.85 -19.08 19.10
C THR A 104 5.33 -17.94 18.22
N SER A 105 4.02 -17.84 18.05
CA SER A 105 3.36 -16.81 17.25
C SER A 105 3.62 -15.40 17.80
N ALA A 106 3.50 -15.19 19.11
CA ALA A 106 3.69 -13.89 19.74
C ALA A 106 5.12 -13.33 19.59
N ARG A 107 6.13 -14.22 19.65
CA ARG A 107 7.54 -13.84 19.52
C ARG A 107 7.89 -13.41 18.10
N PHE A 108 7.42 -14.12 17.10
CA PHE A 108 7.60 -13.77 15.69
C PHE A 108 6.86 -12.48 15.33
N THR A 109 5.64 -12.31 15.81
CA THR A 109 4.80 -11.15 15.50
C THR A 109 5.44 -9.82 15.93
N LYS A 110 6.01 -9.73 17.14
CA LYS A 110 6.61 -8.49 17.64
C LYS A 110 7.85 -8.08 16.85
N THR A 111 8.77 -9.01 16.62
CA THR A 111 10.01 -8.75 15.87
C THR A 111 9.69 -8.41 14.41
N THR A 112 8.78 -9.13 13.79
CA THR A 112 8.36 -8.89 12.40
C THR A 112 7.75 -7.50 12.21
N LYS A 113 6.91 -7.02 13.14
CA LYS A 113 6.29 -5.68 13.04
C LYS A 113 7.30 -4.54 13.11
N LEU A 114 8.34 -4.65 13.95
CA LEU A 114 9.40 -3.64 14.03
C LEU A 114 10.19 -3.56 12.71
N SER A 115 10.53 -4.71 12.12
CA SER A 115 11.24 -4.79 10.85
C SER A 115 10.38 -4.31 9.68
N LEU A 116 9.07 -4.60 9.68
CA LEU A 116 8.15 -4.10 8.64
C LEU A 116 8.16 -2.58 8.54
N GLY A 117 8.17 -1.87 9.66
CA GLY A 117 8.25 -0.42 9.67
C GLY A 117 9.56 0.13 9.06
N LYS A 118 10.67 -0.61 9.19
CA LYS A 118 11.94 -0.26 8.53
C LYS A 118 11.88 -0.51 7.04
N ILE A 119 11.42 -1.71 6.62
CA ILE A 119 11.26 -2.08 5.21
C ILE A 119 10.35 -1.08 4.50
N TRP A 120 9.22 -0.74 5.11
CA TRP A 120 8.28 0.22 4.54
C TRP A 120 8.92 1.60 4.30
N ARG A 121 9.63 2.14 5.30
CA ARG A 121 10.35 3.41 5.13
C ARG A 121 11.38 3.34 4.02
N GLN A 122 12.18 2.28 3.99
CA GLN A 122 13.19 2.05 2.96
C GLN A 122 12.56 2.04 1.55
N LYS A 123 11.50 1.27 1.34
CA LYS A 123 10.80 1.18 0.04
C LYS A 123 10.24 2.53 -0.42
N ARG A 124 9.71 3.35 0.50
CA ARG A 124 9.25 4.70 0.18
C ARG A 124 10.39 5.65 -0.18
N GLU A 125 11.50 5.58 0.52
CA GLU A 125 12.68 6.39 0.19
C GLU A 125 13.27 6.02 -1.17
N ASP A 126 13.37 4.73 -1.47
CA ASP A 126 13.86 4.24 -2.76
C ASP A 126 12.94 4.66 -3.91
N ALA A 127 11.63 4.66 -3.69
CA ALA A 127 10.66 5.13 -4.67
C ALA A 127 10.80 6.64 -4.92
N ARG A 128 11.00 7.44 -3.87
CA ARG A 128 11.24 8.90 -4.01
C ARG A 128 12.52 9.19 -4.78
N LYS A 129 13.61 8.50 -4.49
CA LYS A 129 14.89 8.65 -5.22
C LYS A 129 14.71 8.35 -6.70
N ARG A 130 14.07 7.21 -7.03
CA ARG A 130 13.78 6.85 -8.43
C ARG A 130 12.94 7.91 -9.15
N LEU A 131 11.93 8.48 -8.48
CA LEU A 131 11.13 9.55 -9.07
C LEU A 131 11.98 10.80 -9.34
N GLN A 132 12.83 11.21 -8.41
CA GLN A 132 13.74 12.35 -8.60
C GLN A 132 14.68 12.14 -9.78
N GLU A 133 15.28 10.96 -9.88
CA GLU A 133 16.17 10.61 -11.02
C GLU A 133 15.44 10.69 -12.38
N ILE A 134 14.18 10.26 -12.43
CA ILE A 134 13.35 10.34 -13.63
C ILE A 134 13.10 11.81 -14.01
N LEU A 135 12.72 12.63 -13.05
CA LEU A 135 12.45 14.07 -13.26
C LEU A 135 13.70 14.82 -13.71
N GLU A 136 14.86 14.54 -13.13
CA GLU A 136 16.12 15.13 -13.52
C GLU A 136 16.51 14.76 -14.97
N LYS A 137 16.33 13.48 -15.36
CA LYS A 137 16.56 13.03 -16.73
C LYS A 137 15.62 13.73 -17.73
N GLN A 138 14.37 13.90 -17.39
CA GLN A 138 13.39 14.61 -18.23
C GLN A 138 13.76 16.08 -18.41
N ASN A 139 14.14 16.77 -17.34
CA ASN A 139 14.57 18.16 -17.40
C ASN A 139 15.83 18.36 -18.25
N GLN A 140 16.80 17.44 -18.17
CA GLN A 140 18.01 17.49 -18.99
C GLN A 140 17.73 17.23 -20.48
N SER A 141 16.76 16.39 -20.79
CA SER A 141 16.36 16.10 -22.17
C SER A 141 15.55 17.26 -22.80
N GLY A 142 14.74 17.97 -22.00
CA GLY A 142 13.96 19.12 -22.44
C GLY A 142 14.80 20.38 -22.74
N ASN A 143 15.97 20.49 -22.12
CA ASN A 143 16.87 21.65 -22.28
C ASN A 143 17.86 21.55 -23.44
N LYS A 144 17.81 20.44 -24.21
CA LYS A 144 18.67 20.17 -25.39
C LYS A 144 18.00 20.48 -26.74
N LYS A 145 16.84 21.12 -26.72
CA LYS A 145 16.15 21.63 -27.90
C LYS A 145 16.22 23.17 -27.89
#